data_9311e693fd45d9515b4facf18b43beee
#
_entry.id   9311e693fd45d9515b4facf18b43beee
#
_cell.length_a   1.000
_cell.length_b   1.000
_cell.length_c   1.000
_cell.angle_alpha   90.00
_cell.angle_beta   90.00
_cell.angle_gamma   90.00
#
_symmetry.space_group_name_H-M   'P 1'
#
loop_
_entity.id
_entity.type
_entity.pdbx_description
1 polymer ?
#
loop_
_entity_poly.entity_id
_entity_poly.type
_entity_poly.pdbx_seq_one_letter_code
_entity_poly.pdbx_strand_id
1 'polypeptide(L)'
;MKINTNLSSLIVQSGLKASTNGLNTAIERMTTGFKINHAKDNAANYSINTKLSSKISAYQVAEDNAMMGLELVQTASKSLSTMSNLGLRLMNLAVLAANGTSASSSIAALNKEAEQLIREIYREKSNCKYNNIALWGDEVNFHNDAMDLKLNSQGFLKEVKVRDTSSMTALSSVDSNTVISNGAYKISSVGELAKLAEMVNAGKVTGGEFVLAADIDLSIYSSGEGWTPIGSGDNPFQVSFDGNGHTISNLYINSAGGGKGLFGKIASGSEVKNLRLADIYMRASWNSGAICSSIASGGIVTNCSVEGGTMVDSS
;
A
#
# COMPACT_ATOMS: atom_id res chain seq x y z
N MET A 1 39.62 90.01 -21.07
CA MET A 1 39.57 89.41 -19.72
C MET A 1 39.90 87.92 -19.88
N LYS A 2 41.00 87.42 -19.43
CA LYS A 2 41.28 86.00 -19.36
C LYS A 2 40.62 85.50 -18.08
N ILE A 3 39.56 84.71 -18.23
CA ILE A 3 38.99 83.95 -17.13
C ILE A 3 39.95 82.81 -16.83
N ASN A 4 40.83 83.04 -15.84
CA ASN A 4 41.73 82.00 -15.36
C ASN A 4 40.85 80.92 -14.69
N THR A 5 40.64 79.83 -15.40
CA THR A 5 40.14 78.60 -14.76
C THR A 5 41.20 78.22 -13.72
N ASN A 6 40.83 78.35 -12.43
CA ASN A 6 41.78 78.07 -11.34
C ASN A 6 42.11 76.56 -11.30
N LEU A 7 43.03 76.14 -12.10
CA LEU A 7 43.40 74.70 -12.25
C LEU A 7 43.79 74.10 -10.87
N SER A 8 44.44 74.90 -10.03
CA SER A 8 44.81 74.47 -8.68
C SER A 8 43.59 74.12 -7.83
N SER A 9 42.50 74.95 -7.91
CA SER A 9 41.24 74.67 -7.20
C SER A 9 40.55 73.38 -7.72
N LEU A 10 40.61 73.16 -9.02
CA LEU A 10 39.99 71.90 -9.61
C LEU A 10 40.84 70.69 -9.18
N ILE A 11 42.15 70.77 -9.09
CA ILE A 11 43.02 69.66 -8.61
C ILE A 11 42.72 69.38 -7.14
N VAL A 12 42.61 70.40 -6.28
CA VAL A 12 42.26 70.22 -4.86
C VAL A 12 40.86 69.63 -4.69
N GLN A 13 39.86 70.11 -5.45
CA GLN A 13 38.50 69.57 -5.43
C GLN A 13 38.46 68.15 -5.87
N SER A 14 39.19 67.73 -6.92
CA SER A 14 39.32 66.37 -7.37
C SER A 14 39.96 65.46 -6.30
N GLY A 15 41.03 65.93 -5.66
CA GLY A 15 41.68 65.25 -4.56
C GLY A 15 40.79 65.05 -3.34
N LEU A 16 40.04 66.11 -2.96
CA LEU A 16 39.06 66.02 -1.86
C LEU A 16 37.95 65.01 -2.17
N LYS A 17 37.42 65.01 -3.40
CA LYS A 17 36.40 64.05 -3.84
C LYS A 17 36.93 62.63 -3.82
N ALA A 18 38.17 62.38 -4.25
CA ALA A 18 38.81 61.09 -4.20
C ALA A 18 39.00 60.58 -2.76
N SER A 19 39.48 61.49 -1.86
CA SER A 19 39.63 61.17 -0.43
C SER A 19 38.30 60.85 0.26
N THR A 20 37.27 61.66 0.00
CA THR A 20 35.91 61.41 0.53
C THR A 20 35.34 60.09 0.04
N ASN A 21 35.50 59.73 -1.23
CA ASN A 21 35.08 58.43 -1.78
C ASN A 21 35.86 57.27 -1.14
N GLY A 22 37.15 57.44 -0.92
CA GLY A 22 37.97 56.43 -0.22
C GLY A 22 37.53 56.21 1.22
N LEU A 23 37.20 57.32 1.93
CA LEU A 23 36.71 57.27 3.31
C LEU A 23 35.34 56.58 3.36
N ASN A 24 34.43 56.91 2.49
CA ASN A 24 33.09 56.29 2.42
C ASN A 24 33.19 54.79 2.16
N THR A 25 34.09 54.37 1.26
CA THR A 25 34.32 52.94 0.99
C THR A 25 34.92 52.23 2.19
N ALA A 26 35.83 52.88 2.93
CA ALA A 26 36.43 52.32 4.14
C ALA A 26 35.39 52.17 5.27
N ILE A 27 34.52 53.16 5.47
CA ILE A 27 33.40 53.13 6.42
C ILE A 27 32.43 52.01 6.06
N GLU A 28 32.07 51.91 4.79
CA GLU A 28 31.18 50.86 4.31
C GLU A 28 31.75 49.46 4.59
N ARG A 29 33.05 49.22 4.28
CA ARG A 29 33.73 47.95 4.57
C ARG A 29 33.80 47.65 6.06
N MET A 30 34.01 48.67 6.88
CA MET A 30 34.03 48.52 8.34
C MET A 30 32.68 48.19 8.90
N THR A 31 31.59 48.79 8.38
CA THR A 31 30.22 48.58 8.82
C THR A 31 29.70 47.22 8.40
N THR A 32 29.97 46.81 7.17
CA THR A 32 29.52 45.49 6.63
C THR A 32 30.39 44.32 7.01
N GLY A 33 31.68 44.60 7.37
CA GLY A 33 32.70 43.57 7.60
C GLY A 33 33.19 42.90 6.31
N PHE A 34 32.68 43.28 5.14
CA PHE A 34 33.08 42.71 3.86
C PHE A 34 33.99 43.62 3.07
N LYS A 35 35.04 43.02 2.45
CA LYS A 35 35.97 43.72 1.57
C LYS A 35 35.33 44.11 0.23
N ILE A 36 34.36 43.33 -0.25
CA ILE A 36 33.67 43.51 -1.53
C ILE A 36 32.16 43.63 -1.23
N ASN A 37 31.64 44.83 -1.35
CA ASN A 37 30.22 45.11 -1.09
C ASN A 37 29.41 45.30 -2.39
N HIS A 38 30.09 45.74 -3.44
CA HIS A 38 29.45 46.02 -4.72
C HIS A 38 30.18 45.35 -5.88
N ALA A 39 29.47 45.09 -6.97
CA ALA A 39 30.05 44.56 -8.20
C ALA A 39 31.17 45.45 -8.79
N LYS A 40 31.09 46.78 -8.54
CA LYS A 40 32.13 47.75 -8.94
C LYS A 40 33.49 47.53 -8.26
N ASP A 41 33.54 46.92 -7.06
CA ASP A 41 34.74 46.66 -6.31
C ASP A 41 35.57 45.54 -6.92
N ASN A 42 34.89 44.44 -7.31
CA ASN A 42 35.43 43.33 -8.09
C ASN A 42 34.30 42.45 -8.58
N ALA A 43 33.92 42.59 -9.85
CA ALA A 43 32.77 41.88 -10.44
C ALA A 43 32.90 40.36 -10.42
N ALA A 44 34.10 39.83 -10.66
CA ALA A 44 34.33 38.37 -10.65
C ALA A 44 34.13 37.79 -9.24
N ASN A 45 34.81 38.38 -8.24
CA ASN A 45 34.70 37.90 -6.86
C ASN A 45 33.32 38.14 -6.27
N TYR A 46 32.63 39.24 -6.63
CA TYR A 46 31.25 39.50 -6.24
C TYR A 46 30.31 38.41 -6.77
N SER A 47 30.41 38.03 -8.04
CA SER A 47 29.65 36.95 -8.65
C SER A 47 29.89 35.60 -7.94
N ILE A 48 31.16 35.28 -7.62
CA ILE A 48 31.50 34.06 -6.88
C ILE A 48 30.89 34.09 -5.48
N ASN A 49 31.02 35.20 -4.76
CA ASN A 49 30.45 35.35 -3.41
C ASN A 49 28.92 35.22 -3.40
N THR A 50 28.24 35.84 -4.36
CA THR A 50 26.79 35.71 -4.51
C THR A 50 26.36 34.26 -4.77
N LYS A 51 27.07 33.53 -5.65
CA LYS A 51 26.82 32.12 -5.92
C LYS A 51 27.08 31.24 -4.69
N LEU A 52 28.13 31.52 -3.94
CA LEU A 52 28.46 30.79 -2.70
C LEU A 52 27.39 31.05 -1.62
N SER A 53 27.01 32.30 -1.41
CA SER A 53 25.95 32.67 -0.46
C SER A 53 24.60 31.99 -0.81
N SER A 54 24.26 31.99 -2.10
CA SER A 54 23.03 31.28 -2.57
C SER A 54 23.13 29.77 -2.31
N LYS A 55 24.31 29.15 -2.53
CA LYS A 55 24.50 27.72 -2.23
C LYS A 55 24.46 27.44 -0.72
N ILE A 56 25.04 28.29 0.10
CA ILE A 56 24.95 28.14 1.57
C ILE A 56 23.53 28.22 2.05
N SER A 57 22.77 29.21 1.58
CA SER A 57 21.33 29.30 1.91
C SER A 57 20.54 28.08 1.43
N ALA A 58 20.84 27.56 0.24
CA ALA A 58 20.18 26.35 -0.27
C ALA A 58 20.52 25.11 0.59
N TYR A 59 21.76 24.99 1.06
CA TYR A 59 22.16 23.90 1.96
C TYR A 59 21.52 24.03 3.33
N GLN A 60 21.41 25.24 3.88
CA GLN A 60 20.70 25.47 5.14
C GLN A 60 19.22 25.05 5.05
N VAL A 61 18.52 25.45 3.97
CA VAL A 61 17.14 25.00 3.74
C VAL A 61 17.04 23.48 3.56
N ALA A 62 18.04 22.88 2.88
CA ALA A 62 18.06 21.42 2.74
C ALA A 62 18.30 20.70 4.08
N GLU A 63 19.14 21.25 4.94
CA GLU A 63 19.37 20.76 6.30
C GLU A 63 18.10 20.88 7.14
N ASP A 64 17.42 22.01 7.13
CA ASP A 64 16.15 22.22 7.82
C ASP A 64 15.08 21.22 7.34
N ASN A 65 14.97 21.00 6.03
CA ASN A 65 14.06 20.03 5.45
C ASN A 65 14.40 18.58 5.88
N ALA A 66 15.67 18.24 5.96
CA ALA A 66 16.11 16.93 6.43
C ALA A 66 15.80 16.73 7.92
N MET A 67 15.98 17.75 8.74
CA MET A 67 15.60 17.72 10.16
C MET A 67 14.09 17.54 10.34
N MET A 68 13.26 18.28 9.61
CA MET A 68 11.80 18.10 9.62
C MET A 68 11.41 16.70 9.17
N GLY A 69 12.08 16.15 8.15
CA GLY A 69 11.88 14.76 7.72
C GLY A 69 12.21 13.74 8.81
N LEU A 70 13.30 13.97 9.55
CA LEU A 70 13.68 13.12 10.68
C LEU A 70 12.64 13.15 11.80
N GLU A 71 12.15 14.33 12.16
CA GLU A 71 11.10 14.50 13.17
C GLU A 71 9.80 13.79 12.78
N LEU A 72 9.42 13.89 11.50
CA LEU A 72 8.26 13.17 10.94
C LEU A 72 8.42 11.65 11.13
N VAL A 73 9.57 11.10 10.73
CA VAL A 73 9.85 9.66 10.85
C VAL A 73 9.89 9.23 12.32
N GLN A 74 10.47 10.03 13.21
CA GLN A 74 10.48 9.73 14.65
C GLN A 74 9.08 9.72 15.24
N THR A 75 8.21 10.66 14.84
CA THR A 75 6.82 10.71 15.27
C THR A 75 6.05 9.47 14.80
N ALA A 76 6.22 9.09 13.52
CA ALA A 76 5.63 7.89 12.98
C ALA A 76 6.13 6.62 13.69
N SER A 77 7.44 6.50 13.92
CA SER A 77 8.05 5.36 14.61
C SER A 77 7.54 5.20 16.04
N LYS A 78 7.39 6.30 16.79
CA LYS A 78 6.85 6.28 18.15
C LYS A 78 5.40 5.79 18.17
N SER A 79 4.56 6.31 17.29
CA SER A 79 3.17 5.89 17.17
C SER A 79 3.07 4.41 16.77
N LEU A 80 3.88 3.96 15.81
CA LEU A 80 3.94 2.55 15.41
C LEU A 80 4.35 1.63 16.58
N SER A 81 5.33 2.03 17.36
CA SER A 81 5.76 1.27 18.55
C SER A 81 4.62 1.14 19.57
N THR A 82 3.87 2.21 19.81
CA THR A 82 2.70 2.20 20.69
C THR A 82 1.61 1.26 20.16
N MET A 83 1.26 1.37 18.87
CA MET A 83 0.28 0.49 18.24
C MET A 83 0.72 -0.97 18.26
N SER A 84 2.02 -1.26 18.06
CA SER A 84 2.58 -2.61 18.13
C SER A 84 2.41 -3.22 19.54
N ASN A 85 2.69 -2.44 20.60
CA ASN A 85 2.51 -2.90 21.97
C ASN A 85 1.04 -3.20 22.31
N LEU A 86 0.12 -2.37 21.81
CA LEU A 86 -1.32 -2.62 21.97
C LEU A 86 -1.76 -3.87 21.18
N GLY A 87 -1.20 -4.08 19.98
CA GLY A 87 -1.41 -5.28 19.19
C GLY A 87 -0.92 -6.56 19.87
N LEU A 88 0.26 -6.54 20.49
CA LEU A 88 0.77 -7.66 21.29
C LEU A 88 -0.15 -7.98 22.47
N ARG A 89 -0.67 -6.96 23.15
CA ARG A 89 -1.65 -7.16 24.23
C ARG A 89 -2.93 -7.80 23.70
N LEU A 90 -3.43 -7.33 22.56
CA LEU A 90 -4.62 -7.89 21.89
C LEU A 90 -4.42 -9.37 21.53
N MET A 91 -3.23 -9.73 21.02
CA MET A 91 -2.87 -11.11 20.72
C MET A 91 -2.85 -11.98 21.98
N ASN A 92 -2.31 -11.48 23.08
CA ASN A 92 -2.32 -12.21 24.36
C ASN A 92 -3.75 -12.45 24.85
N LEU A 93 -4.66 -11.49 24.72
CA LEU A 93 -6.08 -11.67 25.06
C LEU A 93 -6.74 -12.72 24.17
N ALA A 94 -6.42 -12.74 22.87
CA ALA A 94 -6.95 -13.75 21.95
C ALA A 94 -6.50 -15.17 22.31
N VAL A 95 -5.21 -15.34 22.68
CA VAL A 95 -4.68 -16.63 23.16
C VAL A 95 -5.36 -17.06 24.47
N LEU A 96 -5.60 -16.13 25.40
CA LEU A 96 -6.32 -16.42 26.64
C LEU A 96 -7.78 -16.81 26.38
N ALA A 97 -8.45 -16.15 25.43
CA ALA A 97 -9.82 -16.45 25.05
C ALA A 97 -9.97 -17.79 24.33
N ALA A 98 -8.93 -18.19 23.55
CA ALA A 98 -8.88 -19.50 22.87
C ALA A 98 -8.67 -20.69 23.81
N ASN A 99 -8.34 -20.44 25.09
CA ASN A 99 -8.19 -21.50 26.06
C ASN A 99 -9.58 -22.10 26.41
N GLY A 100 -9.81 -23.36 26.05
CA GLY A 100 -11.08 -24.08 26.23
C GLY A 100 -11.52 -24.27 27.70
N THR A 101 -10.71 -23.86 28.69
CA THR A 101 -11.05 -23.90 30.12
C THR A 101 -11.69 -22.60 30.63
N SER A 102 -11.79 -21.57 29.79
CA SER A 102 -12.33 -20.26 30.16
C SER A 102 -13.85 -20.26 30.22
N ALA A 103 -14.43 -19.79 31.29
CA ALA A 103 -15.87 -19.60 31.41
C ALA A 103 -16.37 -18.51 30.45
N SER A 104 -17.60 -18.61 29.97
CA SER A 104 -18.21 -17.63 29.06
C SER A 104 -18.21 -16.19 29.58
N SER A 105 -18.35 -16.01 30.90
CA SER A 105 -18.23 -14.70 31.55
C SER A 105 -16.81 -14.11 31.48
N SER A 106 -15.79 -14.97 31.59
CA SER A 106 -14.38 -14.55 31.41
C SER A 106 -14.08 -14.17 29.96
N ILE A 107 -14.58 -14.93 29.01
CA ILE A 107 -14.46 -14.62 27.57
C ILE A 107 -15.13 -13.27 27.26
N ALA A 108 -16.33 -13.00 27.83
CA ALA A 108 -17.00 -11.72 27.66
C ALA A 108 -16.21 -10.54 28.25
N ALA A 109 -15.49 -10.73 29.37
CA ALA A 109 -14.61 -9.71 29.92
C ALA A 109 -13.39 -9.47 29.04
N LEU A 110 -12.75 -10.53 28.52
CA LEU A 110 -11.63 -10.42 27.58
C LEU A 110 -12.02 -9.70 26.28
N ASN A 111 -13.22 -9.97 25.77
CA ASN A 111 -13.75 -9.29 24.59
C ASN A 111 -13.93 -7.78 24.85
N LYS A 112 -14.45 -7.37 26.00
CA LYS A 112 -14.56 -5.95 26.36
C LYS A 112 -13.20 -5.26 26.44
N GLU A 113 -12.18 -5.92 26.99
CA GLU A 113 -10.82 -5.39 27.02
C GLU A 113 -10.25 -5.29 25.60
N ALA A 114 -10.46 -6.29 24.76
CA ALA A 114 -10.04 -6.27 23.37
C ALA A 114 -10.67 -5.11 22.59
N GLU A 115 -11.96 -4.86 22.76
CA GLU A 115 -12.63 -3.71 22.16
C GLU A 115 -12.04 -2.36 22.61
N GLN A 116 -11.62 -2.25 23.87
CA GLN A 116 -10.99 -1.03 24.38
C GLN A 116 -9.60 -0.83 23.76
N LEU A 117 -8.80 -1.89 23.65
CA LEU A 117 -7.49 -1.83 23.01
C LEU A 117 -7.60 -1.47 21.53
N ILE A 118 -8.60 -2.01 20.83
CA ILE A 118 -8.89 -1.68 19.44
C ILE A 118 -9.22 -0.18 19.32
N ARG A 119 -10.10 0.35 20.17
CA ARG A 119 -10.40 1.79 20.19
C ARG A 119 -9.18 2.66 20.46
N GLU A 120 -8.28 2.19 21.34
CA GLU A 120 -7.05 2.91 21.64
C GLU A 120 -6.08 2.93 20.46
N ILE A 121 -5.94 1.82 19.73
CA ILE A 121 -5.14 1.76 18.49
C ILE A 121 -5.66 2.77 17.46
N TYR A 122 -7.00 2.88 17.33
CA TYR A 122 -7.59 3.87 16.43
C TYR A 122 -7.36 5.31 16.86
N ARG A 123 -7.44 5.54 18.16
CA ARG A 123 -7.16 6.84 18.72
C ARG A 123 -5.72 7.24 18.46
N GLU A 124 -4.78 6.34 18.69
CA GLU A 124 -3.36 6.56 18.42
C GLU A 124 -3.10 6.84 16.94
N LYS A 125 -3.72 6.04 16.05
CA LYS A 125 -3.68 6.26 14.61
C LYS A 125 -4.16 7.65 14.22
N SER A 126 -5.35 8.02 14.69
CA SER A 126 -6.00 9.29 14.34
C SER A 126 -5.24 10.51 14.86
N ASN A 127 -4.58 10.36 16.01
CA ASN A 127 -3.80 11.40 16.66
C ASN A 127 -2.39 11.53 16.10
N CYS A 128 -1.88 10.51 15.39
CA CYS A 128 -0.57 10.56 14.79
C CYS A 128 -0.56 11.49 13.57
N LYS A 129 -0.31 12.78 13.84
CA LYS A 129 -0.23 13.84 12.83
C LYS A 129 1.09 14.57 12.97
N TYR A 130 1.67 14.96 11.86
CA TYR A 130 2.79 15.87 11.78
C TYR A 130 2.36 17.09 10.99
N ASN A 131 2.46 18.27 11.58
CA ASN A 131 2.00 19.53 10.98
C ASN A 131 0.56 19.43 10.41
N ASN A 132 -0.36 18.83 11.17
CA ASN A 132 -1.76 18.54 10.81
C ASN A 132 -1.96 17.58 9.62
N ILE A 133 -0.91 16.94 9.12
CA ILE A 133 -0.96 15.91 8.10
C ILE A 133 -1.03 14.56 8.82
N ALA A 134 -2.05 13.77 8.55
CA ALA A 134 -2.16 12.42 9.09
C ALA A 134 -1.06 11.53 8.49
N LEU A 135 -0.28 10.88 9.34
CA LEU A 135 0.84 10.03 8.89
C LEU A 135 0.39 8.63 8.48
N TRP A 136 -0.77 8.20 8.95
CA TRP A 136 -1.35 6.90 8.64
C TRP A 136 -2.59 7.07 7.78
N GLY A 137 -2.72 6.23 6.75
CA GLY A 137 -3.91 6.19 5.90
C GLY A 137 -5.19 5.78 6.65
N ASP A 138 -6.32 5.77 5.98
CA ASP A 138 -7.62 5.50 6.62
C ASP A 138 -7.82 4.03 7.03
N GLU A 139 -7.00 3.10 6.53
CA GLU A 139 -7.05 1.67 6.89
C GLU A 139 -5.82 1.24 7.69
N VAL A 140 -6.03 0.61 8.86
CA VAL A 140 -4.98 -0.11 9.59
C VAL A 140 -5.22 -1.59 9.37
N ASN A 141 -4.29 -2.24 8.70
CA ASN A 141 -4.27 -3.69 8.57
C ASN A 141 -3.28 -4.24 9.60
N PHE A 142 -3.78 -4.97 10.57
CA PHE A 142 -2.93 -5.79 11.43
C PHE A 142 -2.78 -7.14 10.74
N HIS A 143 -1.62 -7.33 10.12
CA HIS A 143 -1.26 -8.64 9.58
C HIS A 143 -0.58 -9.42 10.70
N ASN A 144 -1.24 -10.44 11.17
CA ASN A 144 -0.66 -11.48 12.01
C ASN A 144 -1.11 -12.82 11.42
N ASP A 145 -0.22 -13.80 11.40
CA ASP A 145 -0.43 -15.15 10.83
C ASP A 145 -1.70 -15.89 11.29
N ALA A 146 -2.47 -15.28 12.20
CA ALA A 146 -3.70 -15.84 12.76
C ALA A 146 -4.96 -14.98 12.57
N MET A 147 -4.87 -13.67 12.18
CA MET A 147 -6.05 -12.81 12.14
C MET A 147 -5.82 -11.51 11.36
N ASP A 148 -6.47 -11.35 10.21
CA ASP A 148 -6.60 -10.07 9.50
C ASP A 148 -7.68 -9.21 10.16
N LEU A 149 -7.30 -8.35 11.10
CA LEU A 149 -8.20 -7.39 11.71
C LEU A 149 -8.22 -6.10 10.88
N LYS A 150 -9.20 -5.95 10.02
CA LYS A 150 -9.49 -4.68 9.32
C LYS A 150 -10.43 -3.83 10.17
N LEU A 151 -9.97 -2.65 10.50
CA LEU A 151 -10.70 -1.74 11.34
C LEU A 151 -11.22 -0.56 10.48
N ASN A 152 -12.44 -0.08 10.71
CA ASN A 152 -12.98 1.11 10.05
C ASN A 152 -12.44 2.40 10.72
N SER A 153 -12.66 3.56 10.10
CA SER A 153 -12.22 4.87 10.60
C SER A 153 -12.80 5.27 11.98
N GLN A 154 -13.72 4.50 12.54
CA GLN A 154 -14.36 4.74 13.84
C GLN A 154 -13.89 3.79 14.93
N GLY A 155 -12.91 2.92 14.65
CA GLY A 155 -12.33 2.01 15.63
C GLY A 155 -13.15 0.74 15.89
N PHE A 156 -14.14 0.50 15.09
CA PHE A 156 -14.81 -0.78 15.08
C PHE A 156 -14.08 -1.72 14.13
N LEU A 157 -13.99 -3.00 14.50
CA LEU A 157 -13.70 -4.02 13.51
C LEU A 157 -14.62 -3.69 12.34
N LYS A 158 -14.04 -3.27 11.21
CA LYS A 158 -14.77 -3.39 9.97
C LYS A 158 -15.01 -4.88 9.90
N GLU A 159 -16.19 -5.34 10.32
CA GLU A 159 -16.68 -6.57 9.79
C GLU A 159 -16.27 -6.50 8.33
N VAL A 160 -15.39 -7.39 7.89
CA VAL A 160 -15.45 -7.80 6.50
C VAL A 160 -16.92 -8.16 6.43
N LYS A 161 -17.76 -7.28 5.90
CA LYS A 161 -19.15 -7.62 5.66
C LYS A 161 -19.07 -8.79 4.70
N VAL A 162 -18.97 -9.96 5.31
CA VAL A 162 -19.23 -11.21 4.62
C VAL A 162 -20.56 -10.91 3.99
N ARG A 163 -20.55 -10.68 2.71
CA ARG A 163 -21.75 -10.31 1.97
C ARG A 163 -22.77 -11.38 2.27
N ASP A 164 -23.95 -11.00 2.71
CA ASP A 164 -25.00 -11.96 2.95
C ASP A 164 -25.31 -12.69 1.63
N THR A 165 -24.96 -13.94 1.60
CA THR A 165 -25.16 -14.83 0.45
C THR A 165 -26.44 -15.65 0.57
N SER A 166 -27.26 -15.43 1.62
CA SER A 166 -28.46 -16.21 1.88
C SER A 166 -29.50 -16.14 0.75
N SER A 167 -29.61 -14.97 0.10
CA SER A 167 -30.49 -14.72 -1.03
C SER A 167 -29.93 -15.13 -2.40
N MET A 168 -28.63 -15.52 -2.46
CA MET A 168 -28.01 -15.92 -3.71
C MET A 168 -28.34 -17.35 -4.11
N THR A 169 -28.41 -17.60 -5.39
CA THR A 169 -28.61 -18.93 -5.94
C THR A 169 -27.37 -19.79 -5.68
N ALA A 170 -27.54 -20.97 -5.06
CA ALA A 170 -26.45 -21.93 -4.93
C ALA A 170 -26.03 -22.46 -6.30
N LEU A 171 -24.75 -22.50 -6.60
CA LEU A 171 -24.27 -22.95 -7.91
C LEU A 171 -24.57 -24.45 -8.12
N SER A 172 -24.71 -25.23 -7.05
CA SER A 172 -25.15 -26.62 -7.10
C SER A 172 -26.56 -26.80 -7.74
N SER A 173 -27.46 -25.83 -7.58
CA SER A 173 -28.82 -25.88 -8.12
C SER A 173 -28.90 -25.51 -9.60
N VAL A 174 -27.86 -24.98 -10.21
CA VAL A 174 -27.82 -24.65 -11.63
C VAL A 174 -27.44 -25.88 -12.44
N ASP A 175 -28.14 -26.16 -13.53
CA ASP A 175 -27.77 -27.25 -14.45
C ASP A 175 -26.45 -26.90 -15.16
N SER A 176 -25.48 -27.83 -15.21
CA SER A 176 -24.19 -27.63 -15.86
C SER A 176 -24.29 -27.33 -17.37
N ASN A 177 -25.43 -27.59 -17.99
CA ASN A 177 -25.68 -27.24 -19.37
C ASN A 177 -26.26 -25.82 -19.56
N THR A 178 -26.65 -25.17 -18.50
CA THR A 178 -27.19 -23.81 -18.53
C THR A 178 -26.09 -22.79 -18.83
N VAL A 179 -26.37 -21.85 -19.73
CA VAL A 179 -25.49 -20.69 -19.94
C VAL A 179 -25.83 -19.62 -18.90
N ILE A 180 -24.86 -19.28 -18.09
CA ILE A 180 -24.98 -18.19 -17.10
C ILE A 180 -24.55 -16.88 -17.76
N SER A 181 -25.51 -15.96 -17.93
CA SER A 181 -25.28 -14.63 -18.51
C SER A 181 -25.49 -13.48 -17.52
N ASN A 182 -26.09 -13.72 -16.38
CA ASN A 182 -26.34 -12.75 -15.32
C ASN A 182 -26.65 -13.45 -13.98
N GLY A 183 -26.89 -12.68 -12.94
CA GLY A 183 -27.24 -13.17 -11.61
C GLY A 183 -26.07 -13.22 -10.64
N ALA A 184 -26.40 -13.52 -9.38
CA ALA A 184 -25.43 -13.68 -8.30
C ALA A 184 -25.52 -15.12 -7.75
N TYR A 185 -24.39 -15.80 -7.74
CA TYR A 185 -24.28 -17.21 -7.37
C TYR A 185 -23.34 -17.37 -6.18
N LYS A 186 -23.77 -18.15 -5.21
CA LYS A 186 -22.90 -18.51 -4.08
C LYS A 186 -22.22 -19.86 -4.31
N ILE A 187 -21.00 -19.95 -3.76
CA ILE A 187 -20.16 -21.13 -3.79
C ILE A 187 -19.84 -21.48 -2.34
N SER A 188 -20.31 -22.62 -1.87
CA SER A 188 -20.21 -23.07 -0.47
C SER A 188 -19.44 -24.39 -0.33
N SER A 189 -19.02 -25.00 -1.45
CA SER A 189 -18.36 -26.28 -1.43
C SER A 189 -17.33 -26.41 -2.56
N VAL A 190 -16.40 -27.35 -2.36
CA VAL A 190 -15.39 -27.71 -3.37
C VAL A 190 -16.06 -28.17 -4.67
N GLY A 191 -17.18 -28.91 -4.61
CA GLY A 191 -17.92 -29.34 -5.78
C GLY A 191 -18.53 -28.21 -6.59
N GLU A 192 -19.01 -27.15 -5.92
CA GLU A 192 -19.52 -25.95 -6.59
C GLU A 192 -18.39 -25.14 -7.23
N LEU A 193 -17.21 -25.05 -6.59
CA LEU A 193 -16.05 -24.38 -7.18
C LEU A 193 -15.53 -25.14 -8.41
N ALA A 194 -15.48 -26.47 -8.35
CA ALA A 194 -15.13 -27.33 -9.50
C ALA A 194 -16.13 -27.19 -10.64
N LYS A 195 -17.40 -27.11 -10.32
CA LYS A 195 -18.48 -26.87 -11.29
C LYS A 195 -18.33 -25.52 -11.97
N LEU A 196 -17.95 -24.46 -11.22
CA LEU A 196 -17.62 -23.18 -11.83
C LEU A 196 -16.47 -23.32 -12.85
N ALA A 197 -15.40 -24.03 -12.47
CA ALA A 197 -14.27 -24.26 -13.36
C ALA A 197 -14.70 -24.98 -14.66
N GLU A 198 -15.50 -26.04 -14.53
CA GLU A 198 -16.03 -26.79 -15.66
C GLU A 198 -16.89 -25.91 -16.59
N MET A 199 -17.83 -25.15 -16.01
CA MET A 199 -18.75 -24.30 -16.79
C MET A 199 -18.00 -23.13 -17.49
N VAL A 200 -17.03 -22.51 -16.81
CA VAL A 200 -16.19 -21.45 -17.42
C VAL A 200 -15.35 -22.03 -18.55
N ASN A 201 -14.70 -23.17 -18.33
CA ASN A 201 -13.84 -23.82 -19.32
C ASN A 201 -14.65 -24.35 -20.53
N ALA A 202 -15.94 -24.63 -20.34
CA ALA A 202 -16.88 -24.98 -21.40
C ALA A 202 -17.49 -23.74 -22.11
N GLY A 203 -17.11 -22.51 -21.72
CA GLY A 203 -17.66 -21.27 -22.32
C GLY A 203 -19.11 -20.97 -21.93
N LYS A 204 -19.61 -21.59 -20.87
CA LYS A 204 -21.02 -21.45 -20.43
C LYS A 204 -21.23 -20.31 -19.43
N VAL A 205 -20.19 -19.59 -19.02
CA VAL A 205 -20.29 -18.45 -18.11
C VAL A 205 -19.90 -17.19 -18.86
N THR A 206 -20.88 -16.41 -19.25
CA THR A 206 -20.69 -15.17 -20.01
C THR A 206 -21.06 -13.90 -19.23
N GLY A 207 -21.61 -14.05 -18.01
CA GLY A 207 -21.98 -12.96 -17.12
C GLY A 207 -22.28 -13.48 -15.72
N GLY A 208 -22.66 -12.58 -14.83
CA GLY A 208 -22.97 -12.88 -13.44
C GLY A 208 -21.81 -12.61 -12.48
N GLU A 209 -22.06 -12.84 -11.20
CA GLU A 209 -21.13 -12.69 -10.10
C GLU A 209 -21.10 -13.98 -9.28
N PHE A 210 -19.91 -14.40 -8.88
CA PHE A 210 -19.72 -15.59 -8.05
C PHE A 210 -19.10 -15.18 -6.72
N VAL A 211 -19.70 -15.61 -5.61
CA VAL A 211 -19.32 -15.19 -4.25
C VAL A 211 -19.09 -16.41 -3.39
N LEU A 212 -17.94 -16.49 -2.71
CA LEU A 212 -17.72 -17.53 -1.70
C LEU A 212 -18.66 -17.29 -0.51
N ALA A 213 -19.28 -18.37 -0.05
CA ALA A 213 -20.14 -18.38 1.11
C ALA A 213 -19.60 -19.24 2.27
N ALA A 214 -18.47 -19.90 2.04
CA ALA A 214 -17.74 -20.70 3.03
C ALA A 214 -16.28 -20.87 2.61
N ASP A 215 -15.42 -21.23 3.56
CA ASP A 215 -14.06 -21.66 3.28
C ASP A 215 -14.09 -22.99 2.50
N ILE A 216 -13.15 -23.16 1.57
CA ILE A 216 -13.08 -24.31 0.67
C ILE A 216 -11.73 -25.01 0.81
N ASP A 217 -11.76 -26.31 1.10
CA ASP A 217 -10.57 -27.15 1.14
C ASP A 217 -10.44 -27.96 -0.16
N LEU A 218 -9.37 -27.72 -0.92
CA LEU A 218 -9.09 -28.42 -2.19
C LEU A 218 -8.23 -29.69 -2.01
N SER A 219 -8.03 -30.20 -0.80
CA SER A 219 -7.22 -31.38 -0.52
C SER A 219 -7.64 -32.63 -1.29
N ILE A 220 -8.91 -32.73 -1.70
CA ILE A 220 -9.40 -33.83 -2.55
C ILE A 220 -8.71 -33.88 -3.93
N TYR A 221 -8.10 -32.77 -4.38
CA TYR A 221 -7.35 -32.69 -5.65
C TYR A 221 -5.85 -32.88 -5.46
N SER A 222 -5.38 -33.41 -4.34
CA SER A 222 -3.96 -33.56 -4.00
C SER A 222 -3.21 -34.67 -4.75
N SER A 223 -3.74 -35.17 -5.85
CA SER A 223 -3.14 -36.24 -6.66
C SER A 223 -3.23 -35.96 -8.17
N GLY A 224 -2.37 -36.62 -8.95
CA GLY A 224 -2.31 -36.43 -10.39
C GLY A 224 -1.84 -35.02 -10.77
N GLU A 225 -2.49 -34.40 -11.73
CA GLU A 225 -2.22 -33.02 -12.12
C GLU A 225 -2.81 -31.99 -11.14
N GLY A 226 -3.72 -32.41 -10.27
CA GLY A 226 -4.36 -31.58 -9.26
C GLY A 226 -5.50 -30.72 -9.79
N TRP A 227 -5.55 -29.48 -9.35
CA TRP A 227 -6.62 -28.54 -9.69
C TRP A 227 -6.60 -28.12 -11.16
N THR A 228 -7.75 -28.13 -11.80
CA THR A 228 -7.93 -27.55 -13.14
C THR A 228 -8.26 -26.06 -13.01
N PRO A 229 -7.44 -25.15 -13.56
CA PRO A 229 -7.67 -23.72 -13.44
C PRO A 229 -9.04 -23.27 -13.94
N ILE A 230 -9.64 -22.28 -13.27
CA ILE A 230 -10.87 -21.62 -13.70
C ILE A 230 -10.52 -20.67 -14.84
N GLY A 231 -10.97 -20.95 -16.05
CA GLY A 231 -10.65 -20.18 -17.25
C GLY A 231 -9.38 -20.66 -17.96
N SER A 232 -9.49 -20.88 -19.24
CA SER A 232 -8.41 -21.29 -20.13
C SER A 232 -8.00 -20.18 -21.08
N GLY A 233 -7.04 -20.46 -21.98
CA GLY A 233 -6.68 -19.53 -23.05
C GLY A 233 -7.85 -19.22 -23.99
N ASP A 234 -8.67 -20.21 -24.30
CA ASP A 234 -9.81 -20.12 -25.21
C ASP A 234 -11.06 -19.60 -24.53
N ASN A 235 -11.30 -20.00 -23.28
CA ASN A 235 -12.42 -19.57 -22.45
C ASN A 235 -11.91 -18.93 -21.16
N PRO A 236 -11.42 -17.68 -21.22
CA PRO A 236 -10.91 -17.00 -20.04
C PRO A 236 -12.05 -16.70 -19.06
N PHE A 237 -11.69 -16.55 -17.79
CA PHE A 237 -12.65 -16.11 -16.78
C PHE A 237 -13.03 -14.65 -17.05
N GLN A 238 -14.30 -14.39 -17.35
CA GLN A 238 -14.76 -13.09 -17.87
C GLN A 238 -15.87 -12.43 -17.02
N VAL A 239 -15.96 -12.79 -15.75
CA VAL A 239 -16.99 -12.33 -14.83
C VAL A 239 -16.37 -11.85 -13.51
N SER A 240 -17.19 -11.59 -12.49
CA SER A 240 -16.73 -11.20 -11.15
C SER A 240 -16.67 -12.40 -10.21
N PHE A 241 -15.57 -12.52 -9.46
CA PHE A 241 -15.41 -13.48 -8.38
C PHE A 241 -15.04 -12.74 -7.09
N ASP A 242 -15.87 -12.90 -6.06
CA ASP A 242 -15.64 -12.31 -4.75
C ASP A 242 -15.38 -13.43 -3.72
N GLY A 243 -14.14 -13.49 -3.23
CA GLY A 243 -13.78 -14.41 -2.14
C GLY A 243 -14.49 -14.11 -0.83
N ASN A 244 -15.11 -12.90 -0.70
CA ASN A 244 -15.95 -12.51 0.43
C ASN A 244 -15.27 -12.71 1.80
N GLY A 245 -13.94 -12.66 1.83
CA GLY A 245 -13.13 -12.87 3.03
C GLY A 245 -12.92 -14.34 3.42
N HIS A 246 -13.43 -15.29 2.61
CA HIS A 246 -13.20 -16.71 2.81
C HIS A 246 -11.86 -17.17 2.23
N THR A 247 -11.41 -18.32 2.72
CA THR A 247 -10.13 -18.94 2.34
C THR A 247 -10.36 -20.15 1.45
N ILE A 248 -9.55 -20.28 0.41
CA ILE A 248 -9.39 -21.53 -0.34
C ILE A 248 -8.04 -22.12 0.04
N SER A 249 -8.02 -23.32 0.60
CA SER A 249 -6.82 -23.99 1.09
C SER A 249 -6.44 -25.23 0.28
N ASN A 250 -5.17 -25.66 0.42
CA ASN A 250 -4.64 -26.89 -0.16
C ASN A 250 -4.78 -26.96 -1.69
N LEU A 251 -4.59 -25.82 -2.36
CA LEU A 251 -4.50 -25.80 -3.82
C LEU A 251 -3.29 -26.60 -4.28
N TYR A 252 -3.50 -27.72 -4.93
CA TYR A 252 -2.46 -28.58 -5.46
C TYR A 252 -2.49 -28.57 -6.99
N ILE A 253 -1.36 -28.22 -7.60
CA ILE A 253 -1.13 -28.27 -9.05
C ILE A 253 0.22 -28.93 -9.29
N ASN A 254 0.25 -29.99 -10.10
CA ASN A 254 1.47 -30.69 -10.49
C ASN A 254 1.44 -30.97 -12.00
N SER A 255 1.91 -30.02 -12.77
CA SER A 255 1.84 -30.08 -14.24
C SER A 255 3.16 -29.61 -14.85
N ALA A 256 3.58 -30.22 -15.93
CA ALA A 256 4.72 -29.77 -16.73
C ALA A 256 4.37 -28.58 -17.66
N GLY A 257 3.09 -28.25 -17.77
CA GLY A 257 2.61 -27.14 -18.61
C GLY A 257 2.56 -25.80 -17.88
N GLY A 258 2.53 -24.73 -18.65
CA GLY A 258 2.30 -23.37 -18.15
C GLY A 258 0.82 -23.00 -18.03
N GLY A 259 0.55 -21.74 -17.65
CA GLY A 259 -0.80 -21.21 -17.57
C GLY A 259 -1.61 -21.73 -16.38
N LYS A 260 -0.95 -22.05 -15.26
CA LYS A 260 -1.54 -22.67 -14.08
C LYS A 260 -1.78 -21.67 -12.95
N GLY A 261 -2.82 -21.93 -12.15
CA GLY A 261 -3.26 -21.14 -11.00
C GLY A 261 -4.60 -21.61 -10.51
N LEU A 262 -5.16 -20.98 -9.48
CA LEU A 262 -6.57 -21.18 -9.15
C LEU A 262 -7.44 -20.74 -10.35
N PHE A 263 -7.13 -19.55 -10.88
CA PHE A 263 -7.61 -19.10 -12.19
C PHE A 263 -6.51 -19.28 -13.24
N GLY A 264 -6.91 -19.66 -14.44
CA GLY A 264 -6.02 -19.66 -15.59
C GLY A 264 -5.85 -18.23 -16.11
N LYS A 265 -6.63 -17.85 -17.10
CA LYS A 265 -6.62 -16.49 -17.68
C LYS A 265 -7.82 -15.68 -17.21
N ILE A 266 -7.58 -14.48 -16.71
CA ILE A 266 -8.61 -13.48 -16.37
C ILE A 266 -8.78 -12.55 -17.55
N ALA A 267 -10.03 -12.38 -18.03
CA ALA A 267 -10.34 -11.54 -19.19
C ALA A 267 -10.36 -10.05 -18.86
N SER A 268 -10.43 -9.22 -19.88
CA SER A 268 -10.67 -7.78 -19.73
C SER A 268 -12.06 -7.52 -19.14
N GLY A 269 -12.15 -6.59 -18.18
CA GLY A 269 -13.38 -6.23 -17.50
C GLY A 269 -13.84 -7.20 -16.42
N SER A 270 -13.08 -8.27 -16.14
CA SER A 270 -13.35 -9.18 -15.04
C SER A 270 -12.64 -8.76 -13.77
N GLU A 271 -13.20 -9.15 -12.63
CA GLU A 271 -12.62 -8.85 -11.31
C GLU A 271 -12.55 -10.12 -10.45
N VAL A 272 -11.40 -10.33 -9.83
CA VAL A 272 -11.21 -11.30 -8.73
C VAL A 272 -10.81 -10.52 -7.49
N LYS A 273 -11.58 -10.63 -6.42
CA LYS A 273 -11.35 -9.83 -5.22
C LYS A 273 -11.59 -10.59 -3.91
N ASN A 274 -11.03 -10.05 -2.82
CA ASN A 274 -11.25 -10.48 -1.43
C ASN A 274 -11.00 -11.97 -1.22
N LEU A 275 -10.01 -12.54 -1.92
CA LEU A 275 -9.73 -13.98 -1.92
C LEU A 275 -8.42 -14.26 -1.18
N ARG A 276 -8.45 -15.22 -0.28
CA ARG A 276 -7.28 -15.76 0.40
C ARG A 276 -7.01 -17.18 -0.09
N LEU A 277 -5.77 -17.46 -0.46
CA LEU A 277 -5.28 -18.81 -0.69
C LEU A 277 -4.34 -19.20 0.45
N ALA A 278 -4.47 -20.42 0.95
CA ALA A 278 -3.60 -20.95 1.99
C ALA A 278 -3.03 -22.33 1.59
N ASP A 279 -1.80 -22.60 2.05
CA ASP A 279 -1.15 -23.92 1.95
C ASP A 279 -1.17 -24.49 0.53
N ILE A 280 -0.64 -23.70 -0.42
CA ILE A 280 -0.62 -24.12 -1.83
C ILE A 280 0.59 -25.00 -2.14
N TYR A 281 0.42 -25.98 -3.04
CA TYR A 281 1.52 -26.66 -3.73
C TYR A 281 1.35 -26.47 -5.23
N MET A 282 2.32 -25.85 -5.86
CA MET A 282 2.31 -25.64 -7.30
C MET A 282 3.65 -26.05 -7.92
N ARG A 283 3.62 -27.06 -8.78
CA ARG A 283 4.69 -27.40 -9.70
C ARG A 283 4.18 -27.14 -11.11
N ALA A 284 4.70 -26.13 -11.74
CA ALA A 284 4.24 -25.70 -13.07
C ALA A 284 5.39 -25.01 -13.82
N SER A 285 5.24 -24.85 -15.11
CA SER A 285 6.17 -24.18 -15.99
C SER A 285 5.80 -22.69 -16.16
N TRP A 286 6.22 -22.06 -17.24
CA TRP A 286 6.04 -20.65 -17.57
C TRP A 286 4.59 -20.15 -17.39
N ASN A 287 4.45 -18.83 -17.14
CA ASN A 287 3.16 -18.15 -16.94
C ASN A 287 2.25 -18.85 -15.92
N SER A 288 2.75 -19.09 -14.71
CA SER A 288 1.98 -19.70 -13.63
C SER A 288 2.01 -18.82 -12.39
N GLY A 289 0.92 -18.79 -11.64
CA GLY A 289 0.80 -18.02 -10.42
C GLY A 289 -0.33 -18.54 -9.54
N ALA A 290 -0.18 -18.43 -8.22
CA ALA A 290 -1.13 -19.03 -7.28
C ALA A 290 -2.59 -18.59 -7.51
N ILE A 291 -2.84 -17.29 -7.67
CA ILE A 291 -4.18 -16.77 -7.92
C ILE A 291 -4.56 -16.93 -9.38
N CYS A 292 -3.74 -16.44 -10.30
CA CYS A 292 -4.01 -16.58 -11.73
C CYS A 292 -2.71 -16.70 -12.53
N SER A 293 -2.79 -17.30 -13.71
CA SER A 293 -1.65 -17.42 -14.61
C SER A 293 -1.40 -16.14 -15.40
N SER A 294 -2.45 -15.47 -15.84
CA SER A 294 -2.36 -14.23 -16.61
C SER A 294 -3.61 -13.38 -16.50
N ILE A 295 -3.44 -12.08 -16.66
CA ILE A 295 -4.52 -11.09 -16.60
C ILE A 295 -4.46 -10.30 -17.92
N ALA A 296 -5.59 -10.25 -18.62
CA ALA A 296 -5.72 -9.41 -19.81
C ALA A 296 -5.78 -7.92 -19.42
N SER A 297 -5.43 -7.03 -20.37
CA SER A 297 -5.54 -5.58 -20.13
C SER A 297 -6.96 -5.20 -19.73
N GLY A 298 -7.12 -4.57 -18.56
CA GLY A 298 -8.42 -4.22 -17.98
C GLY A 298 -9.07 -5.30 -17.10
N GLY A 299 -8.43 -6.46 -16.90
CA GLY A 299 -8.77 -7.40 -15.83
C GLY A 299 -8.20 -6.92 -14.49
N ILE A 300 -8.87 -7.21 -13.38
CA ILE A 300 -8.51 -6.72 -12.05
C ILE A 300 -8.40 -7.87 -11.06
N VAL A 301 -7.30 -7.91 -10.31
CA VAL A 301 -7.14 -8.74 -9.10
C VAL A 301 -6.84 -7.80 -7.95
N THR A 302 -7.70 -7.75 -6.94
CA THR A 302 -7.60 -6.81 -5.84
C THR A 302 -7.92 -7.45 -4.50
N ASN A 303 -7.24 -7.01 -3.44
CA ASN A 303 -7.44 -7.51 -2.07
C ASN A 303 -7.38 -9.06 -1.98
N CYS A 304 -6.40 -9.65 -2.68
CA CYS A 304 -6.15 -11.08 -2.67
C CYS A 304 -4.81 -11.37 -2.01
N SER A 305 -4.74 -12.45 -1.21
CA SER A 305 -3.52 -12.88 -0.53
C SER A 305 -3.24 -14.36 -0.73
N VAL A 306 -1.96 -14.72 -0.62
CA VAL A 306 -1.50 -16.11 -0.65
C VAL A 306 -0.64 -16.33 0.58
N GLU A 307 -0.97 -17.31 1.41
CA GLU A 307 -0.27 -17.63 2.65
C GLU A 307 0.18 -19.09 2.64
N GLY A 308 1.44 -19.28 2.97
CA GLY A 308 2.03 -20.61 2.98
C GLY A 308 2.15 -21.29 1.61
N GLY A 309 2.83 -22.41 1.59
CA GLY A 309 2.92 -23.26 0.42
C GLY A 309 4.24 -23.21 -0.33
N THR A 310 4.32 -23.97 -1.40
CA THR A 310 5.52 -24.19 -2.20
C THR A 310 5.21 -24.02 -3.68
N MET A 311 6.01 -23.22 -4.37
CA MET A 311 6.00 -23.11 -5.83
C MET A 311 7.34 -23.60 -6.38
N VAL A 312 7.28 -24.55 -7.32
CA VAL A 312 8.45 -25.19 -7.93
C VAL A 312 8.34 -25.05 -9.45
N ASP A 313 9.43 -24.62 -10.09
CA ASP A 313 9.52 -24.68 -11.53
C ASP A 313 9.63 -26.13 -12.01
N SER A 314 8.87 -26.47 -13.03
CA SER A 314 8.86 -27.81 -13.64
C SER A 314 9.84 -27.97 -14.81
N SER A 315 10.63 -26.89 -15.13
CA SER A 315 11.64 -26.91 -16.21
C SER A 315 12.80 -27.84 -15.91
#